data_1f760878c9503069e0f3f65c3748b1b2
#
_entry.id   1f760878c9503069e0f3f65c3748b1b2
#
_cell.length_a   1.000
_cell.length_b   1.000
_cell.length_c   1.000
_cell.angle_alpha   90.00
_cell.angle_beta   90.00
_cell.angle_gamma   90.00
#
_symmetry.space_group_name_H-M   'P 1'
#
loop_
_entity.id
_entity.type
_entity.pdbx_description
1 polymer ?
#
loop_
_entity_poly.entity_id
_entity_poly.type
_entity_poly.pdbx_seq_one_letter_code
_entity_poly.pdbx_strand_id
1 'polypeptide(L)'
;MEQYNVTGMSCAACSSRVEKAVSKVPGVTSCSVSLLTNSMGVEGTASSHDIITAVEQAGYGASLKGANKEQVSMSEAEEALEDHETPVLKRRLIASIGFLLVLMYFSMGHMMWNWPLPAFFNNNHVAMGLVQLLLAGIVMVINQKFFISGFKSLWHRAPNMDTLVALGSMASFIWSVYALFAMTRAQVDGDSAAVMNYMMEFYFESAAMILTLITVGKMLEARSKGKTTDALKSLMKLAPKTAIVLRSDQEVTVPIEQVHKGDIFVVRPGENIPVDGVIIEGTSAVNESALTGESIPVDKAAGDLVSAATVNQSGFIKCEATRVGEDTTLSQIIKMVSDAAATKAPIAKIADRVSGIFVPAVITIAIVTTIIWLLTGHEFGYALAVSYTHLTLPTKR
;
A
#
# COMPACT_ATOMS: atom_id res chain seq x y z
N MET A 1 14.41 -21.23 4.59
CA MET A 1 13.57 -20.21 3.95
C MET A 1 14.42 -18.95 3.76
N GLU A 2 14.67 -18.53 2.52
CA GLU A 2 15.39 -17.28 2.23
C GLU A 2 14.39 -16.12 2.19
N GLN A 3 14.78 -14.96 2.71
CA GLN A 3 13.94 -13.76 2.70
C GLN A 3 14.50 -12.70 1.75
N TYR A 4 13.60 -12.04 1.04
CA TYR A 4 13.92 -10.97 0.09
C TYR A 4 13.08 -9.74 0.38
N ASN A 5 13.67 -8.55 0.23
CA ASN A 5 12.93 -7.30 0.15
C ASN A 5 12.43 -7.13 -1.30
N VAL A 6 11.15 -6.83 -1.48
CA VAL A 6 10.55 -6.62 -2.80
C VAL A 6 10.03 -5.20 -2.91
N THR A 7 10.51 -4.44 -3.89
CA THR A 7 10.14 -3.04 -4.08
C THR A 7 9.23 -2.86 -5.30
N GLY A 8 8.37 -1.83 -5.28
CA GLY A 8 7.47 -1.50 -6.39
C GLY A 8 6.12 -2.19 -6.33
N MET A 9 5.82 -2.96 -5.28
CA MET A 9 4.50 -3.54 -5.07
C MET A 9 3.57 -2.48 -4.45
N SER A 10 2.47 -2.15 -5.12
CA SER A 10 1.47 -1.19 -4.64
C SER A 10 0.08 -1.80 -4.41
N CYS A 11 -0.12 -3.05 -4.81
CA CYS A 11 -1.42 -3.72 -4.74
C CYS A 11 -1.28 -5.23 -4.61
N ALA A 12 -2.39 -5.86 -4.19
CA ALA A 12 -2.46 -7.30 -4.02
C ALA A 12 -2.23 -8.08 -5.32
N ALA A 13 -2.59 -7.53 -6.48
CA ALA A 13 -2.28 -8.13 -7.78
C ALA A 13 -0.77 -8.15 -8.05
N CYS A 14 -0.04 -7.14 -7.57
CA CYS A 14 1.42 -7.07 -7.68
C CYS A 14 2.10 -8.21 -6.92
N SER A 15 1.72 -8.42 -5.65
CA SER A 15 2.29 -9.51 -4.84
C SER A 15 1.96 -10.89 -5.41
N SER A 16 0.72 -11.12 -5.91
CA SER A 16 0.35 -12.38 -6.59
C SER A 16 1.17 -12.62 -7.86
N ARG A 17 1.54 -11.55 -8.57
CA ARG A 17 2.36 -11.65 -9.77
C ARG A 17 3.80 -12.04 -9.44
N VAL A 18 4.39 -11.42 -8.41
CA VAL A 18 5.72 -11.78 -7.91
C VAL A 18 5.71 -13.24 -7.46
N GLU A 19 4.73 -13.64 -6.65
CA GLU A 19 4.57 -15.02 -6.18
C GLU A 19 4.48 -16.02 -7.33
N LYS A 20 3.68 -15.73 -8.37
CA LYS A 20 3.58 -16.58 -9.57
C LYS A 20 4.86 -16.61 -10.41
N ALA A 21 5.59 -15.52 -10.48
CA ALA A 21 6.84 -15.47 -11.24
C ALA A 21 7.91 -16.31 -10.55
N VAL A 22 8.07 -16.15 -9.23
CA VAL A 22 9.05 -16.88 -8.43
C VAL A 22 8.68 -18.36 -8.30
N SER A 23 7.40 -18.72 -8.15
CA SER A 23 6.96 -20.13 -8.10
C SER A 23 7.22 -20.91 -9.39
N LYS A 24 7.55 -20.24 -10.49
CA LYS A 24 7.93 -20.88 -11.78
C LYS A 24 9.43 -21.13 -11.88
N VAL A 25 10.23 -20.58 -10.99
CA VAL A 25 11.70 -20.77 -11.00
C VAL A 25 12.01 -22.21 -10.62
N PRO A 26 12.78 -22.94 -11.43
CA PRO A 26 13.17 -24.31 -11.08
C PRO A 26 13.86 -24.37 -9.73
N GLY A 27 13.43 -25.29 -8.87
CA GLY A 27 13.96 -25.46 -7.52
C GLY A 27 13.24 -24.68 -6.42
N VAL A 28 12.24 -23.86 -6.72
CA VAL A 28 11.36 -23.23 -5.72
C VAL A 28 10.25 -24.21 -5.34
N THR A 29 10.14 -24.53 -4.05
CA THR A 29 9.09 -25.38 -3.48
C THR A 29 7.93 -24.58 -2.93
N SER A 30 8.21 -23.44 -2.30
CA SER A 30 7.15 -22.51 -1.85
C SER A 30 7.63 -21.07 -1.97
N CYS A 31 6.69 -20.15 -2.22
CA CYS A 31 6.92 -18.72 -2.24
C CYS A 31 5.74 -18.01 -1.58
N SER A 32 6.01 -17.14 -0.62
CA SER A 32 5.02 -16.30 0.04
C SER A 32 5.46 -14.84 -0.03
N VAL A 33 4.59 -13.98 -0.54
CA VAL A 33 4.88 -12.55 -0.72
C VAL A 33 3.99 -11.72 0.19
N SER A 34 4.62 -10.94 1.08
CA SER A 34 3.95 -10.00 1.98
C SER A 34 3.94 -8.59 1.38
N LEU A 35 2.74 -8.08 1.12
CA LEU A 35 2.56 -6.69 0.71
C LEU A 35 2.69 -5.72 1.89
N LEU A 36 2.47 -6.20 3.12
CA LEU A 36 2.52 -5.38 4.33
C LEU A 36 3.96 -4.98 4.67
N THR A 37 4.85 -5.96 4.58
CA THR A 37 6.28 -5.81 4.91
C THR A 37 7.16 -5.61 3.67
N ASN A 38 6.56 -5.56 2.46
CA ASN A 38 7.27 -5.52 1.19
C ASN A 38 8.37 -6.59 1.10
N SER A 39 8.10 -7.77 1.63
CA SER A 39 9.04 -8.89 1.69
C SER A 39 8.49 -10.15 1.04
N MET A 40 9.39 -11.05 0.70
CA MET A 40 9.09 -12.34 0.11
C MET A 40 9.92 -13.42 0.79
N GLY A 41 9.28 -14.51 1.20
CA GLY A 41 9.93 -15.72 1.69
C GLY A 41 9.89 -16.78 0.61
N VAL A 42 11.04 -17.41 0.32
CA VAL A 42 11.18 -18.47 -0.67
C VAL A 42 11.80 -19.70 -0.03
N GLU A 43 11.22 -20.87 -0.29
CA GLU A 43 11.78 -22.16 0.08
C GLU A 43 12.13 -22.95 -1.19
N GLY A 44 13.28 -23.62 -1.14
CA GLY A 44 13.73 -24.41 -2.28
C GLY A 44 15.26 -24.40 -2.40
N THR A 45 15.74 -24.91 -3.54
CA THR A 45 17.16 -25.00 -3.90
C THR A 45 17.54 -24.03 -5.02
N ALA A 46 16.60 -23.15 -5.43
CA ALA A 46 16.86 -22.15 -6.47
C ALA A 46 17.90 -21.13 -6.02
N SER A 47 18.72 -20.61 -6.94
CA SER A 47 19.71 -19.60 -6.61
C SER A 47 19.03 -18.24 -6.34
N SER A 48 19.60 -17.46 -5.39
CA SER A 48 19.09 -16.11 -5.09
C SER A 48 19.11 -15.21 -6.33
N HIS A 49 20.05 -15.42 -7.25
CA HIS A 49 20.16 -14.67 -8.50
C HIS A 49 18.96 -14.96 -9.43
N ASP A 50 18.57 -16.22 -9.58
CA ASP A 50 17.43 -16.61 -10.44
C ASP A 50 16.11 -16.07 -9.86
N ILE A 51 15.97 -16.08 -8.53
CA ILE A 51 14.81 -15.55 -7.82
C ILE A 51 14.71 -14.04 -8.05
N ILE A 52 15.81 -13.28 -7.86
CA ILE A 52 15.85 -11.83 -8.08
C ILE A 52 15.52 -11.52 -9.55
N THR A 53 16.15 -12.23 -10.50
CA THR A 53 15.89 -12.06 -11.94
C THR A 53 14.43 -12.30 -12.30
N ALA A 54 13.79 -13.31 -11.70
CA ALA A 54 12.37 -13.58 -11.94
C ALA A 54 11.46 -12.45 -11.44
N VAL A 55 11.80 -11.84 -10.31
CA VAL A 55 11.07 -10.68 -9.76
C VAL A 55 11.26 -9.44 -10.66
N GLU A 56 12.49 -9.21 -11.14
CA GLU A 56 12.80 -8.10 -12.05
C GLU A 56 12.09 -8.25 -13.40
N GLN A 57 12.07 -9.45 -13.97
CA GLN A 57 11.32 -9.75 -15.19
C GLN A 57 9.80 -9.57 -14.98
N ALA A 58 9.29 -9.78 -13.77
CA ALA A 58 7.91 -9.46 -13.42
C ALA A 58 7.65 -7.95 -13.29
N GLY A 59 8.71 -7.10 -13.35
CA GLY A 59 8.60 -5.63 -13.32
C GLY A 59 8.75 -5.02 -11.93
N TYR A 60 9.30 -5.77 -10.94
CA TYR A 60 9.50 -5.35 -9.56
C TYR A 60 10.98 -5.42 -9.21
N GLY A 61 11.40 -4.73 -8.15
CA GLY A 61 12.77 -4.88 -7.63
C GLY A 61 12.81 -5.95 -6.52
N ALA A 62 13.91 -6.71 -6.45
CA ALA A 62 14.15 -7.61 -5.33
C ALA A 62 15.61 -7.52 -4.86
N SER A 63 15.82 -7.71 -3.56
CA SER A 63 17.15 -7.82 -2.95
C SER A 63 17.10 -8.87 -1.83
N LEU A 64 18.16 -9.63 -1.67
CA LEU A 64 18.26 -10.63 -0.60
C LEU A 64 18.30 -9.92 0.76
N LYS A 65 17.39 -10.29 1.65
CA LYS A 65 17.37 -9.79 3.03
C LYS A 65 18.37 -10.60 3.83
N GLY A 66 19.53 -10.00 4.20
CA GLY A 66 20.55 -10.68 5.00
C GLY A 66 21.85 -11.00 4.26
N ALA A 67 22.15 -10.33 3.13
CA ALA A 67 23.49 -10.39 2.52
C ALA A 67 24.59 -9.82 3.44
N ASN A 68 24.24 -9.03 4.46
CA ASN A 68 25.04 -8.74 5.62
C ASN A 68 24.44 -9.48 6.81
N LYS A 69 25.17 -10.41 7.39
CA LYS A 69 24.87 -11.08 8.67
C LYS A 69 25.06 -10.14 9.87
N GLU A 70 24.66 -8.90 9.76
CA GLU A 70 24.40 -8.06 10.91
C GLU A 70 22.93 -8.30 11.29
N GLN A 71 22.73 -8.78 12.50
CA GLN A 71 21.45 -9.00 13.14
C GLN A 71 20.53 -7.82 12.79
N VAL A 72 19.42 -8.10 12.11
CA VAL A 72 18.41 -7.07 11.85
C VAL A 72 17.99 -6.55 13.21
N SER A 73 18.46 -5.37 13.56
CA SER A 73 18.15 -4.78 14.86
C SER A 73 16.63 -4.56 14.93
N MET A 74 16.04 -4.72 16.13
CA MET A 74 14.61 -4.42 16.33
C MET A 74 14.25 -3.02 15.85
N SER A 75 15.21 -2.08 15.81
CA SER A 75 15.05 -0.74 15.26
C SER A 75 14.81 -0.72 13.75
N GLU A 76 15.46 -1.58 12.97
CA GLU A 76 15.23 -1.67 11.51
C GLU A 76 13.88 -2.31 11.20
N ALA A 77 13.43 -3.28 12.02
CA ALA A 77 12.10 -3.86 11.91
C ALA A 77 11.01 -2.85 12.29
N GLU A 78 11.25 -1.98 13.28
CA GLU A 78 10.33 -0.90 13.66
C GLU A 78 10.25 0.17 12.56
N GLU A 79 11.37 0.55 11.94
CA GLU A 79 11.44 1.50 10.83
C GLU A 79 10.76 0.95 9.56
N ALA A 80 10.90 -0.35 9.28
CA ALA A 80 10.23 -1.01 8.16
C ALA A 80 8.69 -1.05 8.29
N LEU A 81 8.17 -0.90 9.50
CA LEU A 81 6.73 -0.82 9.81
C LEU A 81 6.21 0.63 9.86
N GLU A 82 7.04 1.63 9.63
CA GLU A 82 6.62 3.02 9.67
C GLU A 82 5.71 3.37 8.49
N ASP A 83 4.57 4.00 8.78
CA ASP A 83 3.58 4.36 7.77
C ASP A 83 3.99 5.65 7.04
N HIS A 84 4.78 5.52 6.00
CA HIS A 84 5.18 6.63 5.13
C HIS A 84 4.15 6.93 4.03
N GLU A 85 3.20 6.02 3.77
CA GLU A 85 2.25 6.17 2.66
C GLU A 85 1.04 7.05 3.03
N THR A 86 0.45 6.87 4.21
CA THR A 86 -0.75 7.61 4.63
C THR A 86 -0.56 9.13 4.63
N PRO A 87 0.55 9.71 5.15
CA PRO A 87 0.74 11.17 5.13
C PRO A 87 0.83 11.72 3.71
N VAL A 88 1.48 11.00 2.80
CA VAL A 88 1.62 11.40 1.39
C VAL A 88 0.27 11.36 0.67
N LEU A 89 -0.50 10.27 0.86
CA LEU A 89 -1.84 10.12 0.29
C LEU A 89 -2.80 11.17 0.83
N LYS A 90 -2.72 11.49 2.13
CA LYS A 90 -3.55 12.55 2.75
C LYS A 90 -3.29 13.91 2.11
N ARG A 91 -2.03 14.30 1.92
CA ARG A 91 -1.67 15.59 1.27
C ARG A 91 -2.18 15.64 -0.17
N ARG A 92 -2.00 14.56 -0.93
CA ARG A 92 -2.51 14.45 -2.31
C ARG A 92 -4.02 14.55 -2.36
N LEU A 93 -4.72 13.87 -1.47
CA LEU A 93 -6.16 13.87 -1.41
C LEU A 93 -6.70 15.28 -1.11
N ILE A 94 -6.17 15.97 -0.10
CA ILE A 94 -6.59 17.33 0.25
C ILE A 94 -6.38 18.28 -0.93
N ALA A 95 -5.20 18.20 -1.59
CA ALA A 95 -4.93 19.01 -2.77
C ALA A 95 -5.90 18.68 -3.93
N SER A 96 -6.10 17.39 -4.23
CA SER A 96 -7.02 16.95 -5.29
C SER A 96 -8.46 17.39 -5.02
N ILE A 97 -8.95 17.29 -3.78
CA ILE A 97 -10.29 17.76 -3.40
C ILE A 97 -10.39 19.28 -3.58
N GLY A 98 -9.37 20.04 -3.15
CA GLY A 98 -9.37 21.49 -3.30
C GLY A 98 -9.52 21.93 -4.76
N PHE A 99 -8.69 21.36 -5.66
CA PHE A 99 -8.76 21.66 -7.09
C PHE A 99 -10.05 21.13 -7.74
N LEU A 100 -10.53 19.96 -7.32
CA LEU A 100 -11.79 19.39 -7.82
C LEU A 100 -13.00 20.26 -7.45
N LEU A 101 -13.07 20.78 -6.23
CA LEU A 101 -14.16 21.67 -5.82
C LEU A 101 -14.18 22.96 -6.64
N VAL A 102 -13.00 23.54 -6.91
CA VAL A 102 -12.92 24.71 -7.80
C VAL A 102 -13.34 24.33 -9.22
N LEU A 103 -12.90 23.19 -9.74
CA LEU A 103 -13.30 22.69 -11.05
C LEU A 103 -14.80 22.48 -11.15
N MET A 104 -15.42 21.84 -10.14
CA MET A 104 -16.88 21.66 -10.08
C MET A 104 -17.65 22.97 -9.98
N TYR A 105 -17.09 23.99 -9.35
CA TYR A 105 -17.68 25.32 -9.33
C TYR A 105 -17.79 25.92 -10.74
N PHE A 106 -16.74 25.78 -11.56
CA PHE A 106 -16.73 26.28 -12.94
C PHE A 106 -17.58 25.41 -13.88
N SER A 107 -17.57 24.07 -13.73
CA SER A 107 -18.29 23.16 -14.62
C SER A 107 -19.78 23.10 -14.26
N MET A 108 -20.11 22.49 -13.12
CA MET A 108 -21.51 22.28 -12.71
C MET A 108 -22.13 23.51 -12.06
N GLY A 109 -21.39 24.20 -11.20
CA GLY A 109 -21.92 25.32 -10.41
C GLY A 109 -22.44 26.45 -11.30
N HIS A 110 -21.71 26.84 -12.31
CA HIS A 110 -22.15 27.88 -13.23
C HIS A 110 -23.16 27.36 -14.26
N MET A 111 -22.92 26.19 -14.86
CA MET A 111 -23.80 25.68 -15.93
C MET A 111 -25.14 25.20 -15.43
N MET A 112 -25.24 24.55 -14.27
CA MET A 112 -26.51 23.99 -13.75
C MET A 112 -27.23 24.93 -12.80
N TRP A 113 -26.48 25.67 -11.96
CA TRP A 113 -27.06 26.52 -10.90
C TRP A 113 -26.80 28.00 -11.11
N ASN A 114 -26.21 28.41 -12.23
CA ASN A 114 -25.91 29.80 -12.60
C ASN A 114 -25.19 30.57 -11.49
N TRP A 115 -24.20 29.90 -10.83
CA TRP A 115 -23.39 30.55 -9.80
C TRP A 115 -22.58 31.71 -10.38
N PRO A 116 -22.40 32.80 -9.61
CA PRO A 116 -21.73 33.99 -10.12
C PRO A 116 -20.27 33.72 -10.49
N LEU A 117 -19.90 34.11 -11.70
CA LEU A 117 -18.51 34.13 -12.16
C LEU A 117 -18.04 35.58 -12.35
N PRO A 118 -16.73 35.85 -12.29
CA PRO A 118 -16.17 37.13 -12.67
C PRO A 118 -16.61 37.53 -14.08
N ALA A 119 -16.86 38.82 -14.31
CA ALA A 119 -17.35 39.35 -15.60
C ALA A 119 -16.51 38.94 -16.82
N PHE A 120 -15.23 38.60 -16.62
CA PHE A 120 -14.32 38.08 -17.64
C PHE A 120 -14.82 36.79 -18.30
N PHE A 121 -15.56 35.96 -17.58
CA PHE A 121 -16.07 34.66 -18.07
C PHE A 121 -17.43 34.79 -18.74
N ASN A 122 -18.11 35.92 -18.67
CA ASN A 122 -19.40 36.12 -19.30
C ASN A 122 -19.28 35.95 -20.83
N ASN A 123 -20.01 34.97 -21.38
CA ASN A 123 -19.96 34.58 -22.80
C ASN A 123 -18.54 34.15 -23.31
N ASN A 124 -17.60 33.91 -22.40
CA ASN A 124 -16.25 33.47 -22.76
C ASN A 124 -16.08 31.98 -22.45
N HIS A 125 -16.75 31.13 -23.24
CA HIS A 125 -16.75 29.69 -23.06
C HIS A 125 -15.36 29.06 -23.23
N VAL A 126 -14.51 29.65 -24.09
CA VAL A 126 -13.12 29.20 -24.29
C VAL A 126 -12.29 29.40 -23.02
N ALA A 127 -12.39 30.55 -22.36
CA ALA A 127 -11.70 30.80 -21.11
C ALA A 127 -12.14 29.83 -20.00
N MET A 128 -13.43 29.53 -19.93
CA MET A 128 -13.97 28.52 -18.99
C MET A 128 -13.40 27.13 -19.26
N GLY A 129 -13.32 26.71 -20.52
CA GLY A 129 -12.71 25.43 -20.90
C GLY A 129 -11.21 25.36 -20.56
N LEU A 130 -10.46 26.46 -20.77
CA LEU A 130 -9.06 26.55 -20.41
C LEU A 130 -8.81 26.44 -18.90
N VAL A 131 -9.64 27.08 -18.07
CA VAL A 131 -9.54 26.94 -16.62
C VAL A 131 -9.80 25.50 -16.19
N GLN A 132 -10.83 24.85 -16.76
CA GLN A 132 -11.14 23.46 -16.48
C GLN A 132 -9.99 22.52 -16.90
N LEU A 133 -9.39 22.75 -18.07
CA LEU A 133 -8.21 22.01 -18.55
C LEU A 133 -7.03 22.13 -17.59
N LEU A 134 -6.71 23.36 -17.13
CA LEU A 134 -5.61 23.59 -16.19
C LEU A 134 -5.86 22.91 -14.85
N LEU A 135 -7.06 23.06 -14.29
CA LEU A 135 -7.41 22.45 -13.00
C LEU A 135 -7.39 20.92 -13.07
N ALA A 136 -7.97 20.33 -14.11
CA ALA A 136 -7.92 18.89 -14.33
C ALA A 136 -6.48 18.40 -14.54
N GLY A 137 -5.67 19.12 -15.32
CA GLY A 137 -4.26 18.82 -15.51
C GLY A 137 -3.47 18.81 -14.21
N ILE A 138 -3.71 19.78 -13.31
CA ILE A 138 -3.08 19.83 -11.98
C ILE A 138 -3.46 18.57 -11.17
N VAL A 139 -4.73 18.18 -11.15
CA VAL A 139 -5.18 16.97 -10.44
C VAL A 139 -4.51 15.71 -11.02
N MET A 140 -4.37 15.63 -12.36
CA MET A 140 -3.68 14.52 -13.02
C MET A 140 -2.19 14.46 -12.63
N VAL A 141 -1.50 15.59 -12.56
CA VAL A 141 -0.09 15.68 -12.13
C VAL A 141 0.07 15.28 -10.66
N ILE A 142 -0.81 15.74 -9.77
CA ILE A 142 -0.82 15.33 -8.35
C ILE A 142 -0.94 13.80 -8.24
N ASN A 143 -1.72 13.19 -9.11
CA ASN A 143 -2.03 11.77 -9.10
C ASN A 143 -1.27 10.96 -10.17
N GLN A 144 -0.15 11.47 -10.69
CA GLN A 144 0.64 10.85 -11.76
C GLN A 144 1.06 9.39 -11.50
N LYS A 145 1.16 8.96 -10.23
CA LYS A 145 1.50 7.58 -9.87
C LYS A 145 0.54 6.55 -10.47
N PHE A 146 -0.77 6.87 -10.59
CA PHE A 146 -1.74 5.98 -11.21
C PHE A 146 -1.45 5.77 -12.70
N PHE A 147 -1.03 6.81 -13.40
CA PHE A 147 -0.66 6.71 -14.82
C PHE A 147 0.61 5.89 -15.00
N ILE A 148 1.65 6.16 -14.18
CA ILE A 148 2.93 5.43 -14.24
C ILE A 148 2.69 3.96 -13.95
N SER A 149 1.99 3.62 -12.85
CA SER A 149 1.66 2.24 -12.47
C SER A 149 0.76 1.56 -13.51
N GLY A 150 -0.29 2.25 -13.95
CA GLY A 150 -1.27 1.73 -14.90
C GLY A 150 -0.67 1.41 -16.25
N PHE A 151 0.09 2.32 -16.85
CA PHE A 151 0.73 2.11 -18.14
C PHE A 151 1.88 1.09 -18.06
N LYS A 152 2.66 1.10 -16.98
CA LYS A 152 3.67 0.06 -16.73
C LYS A 152 3.04 -1.32 -16.69
N SER A 153 1.93 -1.50 -15.97
CA SER A 153 1.20 -2.76 -15.87
C SER A 153 0.61 -3.19 -17.24
N LEU A 154 0.10 -2.24 -18.02
CA LEU A 154 -0.42 -2.50 -19.36
C LEU A 154 0.69 -2.98 -20.31
N TRP A 155 1.86 -2.32 -20.28
CA TRP A 155 3.02 -2.70 -21.10
C TRP A 155 3.49 -4.12 -20.79
N HIS A 156 3.45 -4.53 -19.53
CA HIS A 156 3.80 -5.88 -19.09
C HIS A 156 2.64 -6.89 -19.26
N ARG A 157 1.59 -6.54 -20.02
CA ARG A 157 0.40 -7.40 -20.28
C ARG A 157 -0.27 -7.93 -19.01
N ALA A 158 -0.24 -7.14 -17.95
CA ALA A 158 -0.91 -7.44 -16.68
C ALA A 158 -1.70 -6.24 -16.20
N PRO A 159 -2.76 -5.84 -16.94
CA PRO A 159 -3.58 -4.72 -16.57
C PRO A 159 -4.18 -4.93 -15.17
N ASN A 160 -4.15 -3.87 -14.37
CA ASN A 160 -4.67 -3.81 -13.02
C ASN A 160 -5.69 -2.67 -12.89
N MET A 161 -6.19 -2.45 -11.67
CA MET A 161 -7.14 -1.36 -11.39
C MET A 161 -6.56 0.01 -11.75
N ASP A 162 -5.26 0.24 -11.52
CA ASP A 162 -4.61 1.50 -11.88
C ASP A 162 -4.60 1.72 -13.40
N THR A 163 -4.52 0.64 -14.19
CA THR A 163 -4.63 0.68 -15.67
C THR A 163 -6.00 1.21 -16.11
N LEU A 164 -7.08 0.71 -15.50
CA LEU A 164 -8.45 1.16 -15.82
C LEU A 164 -8.65 2.62 -15.46
N VAL A 165 -8.19 3.03 -14.28
CA VAL A 165 -8.24 4.42 -13.82
C VAL A 165 -7.45 5.35 -14.74
N ALA A 166 -6.22 4.95 -15.12
CA ALA A 166 -5.37 5.72 -16.01
C ALA A 166 -6.00 5.90 -17.40
N LEU A 167 -6.52 4.81 -17.98
CA LEU A 167 -7.17 4.85 -19.30
C LEU A 167 -8.45 5.69 -19.28
N GLY A 168 -9.34 5.50 -18.28
CA GLY A 168 -10.57 6.24 -18.16
C GLY A 168 -10.36 7.74 -17.95
N SER A 169 -9.47 8.11 -17.01
CA SER A 169 -9.14 9.51 -16.77
C SER A 169 -8.46 10.17 -17.98
N MET A 170 -7.53 9.46 -18.65
CA MET A 170 -6.83 9.99 -19.82
C MET A 170 -7.76 10.12 -21.03
N ALA A 171 -8.66 9.17 -21.26
CA ALA A 171 -9.66 9.25 -22.33
C ALA A 171 -10.57 10.46 -22.13
N SER A 172 -11.09 10.68 -20.91
CA SER A 172 -11.89 11.87 -20.56
C SER A 172 -11.16 13.17 -20.84
N PHE A 173 -9.88 13.23 -20.41
CA PHE A 173 -9.05 14.42 -20.58
C PHE A 173 -8.77 14.70 -22.05
N ILE A 174 -8.33 13.70 -22.83
CA ILE A 174 -8.01 13.84 -24.26
C ILE A 174 -9.26 14.25 -25.05
N TRP A 175 -10.42 13.62 -24.78
CA TRP A 175 -11.66 14.01 -25.41
C TRP A 175 -12.02 15.46 -25.12
N SER A 176 -11.92 15.90 -23.85
CA SER A 176 -12.21 17.29 -23.48
C SER A 176 -11.26 18.29 -24.13
N VAL A 177 -9.98 17.91 -24.30
CA VAL A 177 -9.01 18.73 -25.05
C VAL A 177 -9.45 18.83 -26.52
N TYR A 178 -9.83 17.72 -27.16
CA TYR A 178 -10.35 17.75 -28.52
C TYR A 178 -11.59 18.65 -28.65
N ALA A 179 -12.59 18.49 -27.76
CA ALA A 179 -13.80 19.31 -27.74
C ALA A 179 -13.47 20.79 -27.53
N LEU A 180 -12.48 21.12 -26.68
CA LEU A 180 -12.02 22.49 -26.49
C LEU A 180 -11.41 23.09 -27.76
N PHE A 181 -10.58 22.33 -28.49
CA PHE A 181 -10.02 22.79 -29.76
C PHE A 181 -11.12 22.94 -30.84
N ALA A 182 -12.06 22.00 -30.93
CA ALA A 182 -13.19 22.10 -31.86
C ALA A 182 -14.08 23.31 -31.51
N MET A 183 -14.31 23.57 -30.22
CA MET A 183 -15.03 24.74 -29.76
C MET A 183 -14.34 26.06 -30.15
N THR A 184 -13.01 26.13 -30.12
CA THR A 184 -12.30 27.37 -30.57
C THR A 184 -12.55 27.63 -32.05
N ARG A 185 -12.63 26.58 -32.87
CA ARG A 185 -12.97 26.71 -34.29
C ARG A 185 -14.39 27.18 -34.50
N ALA A 186 -15.37 26.57 -33.81
CA ALA A 186 -16.76 26.98 -33.86
C ALA A 186 -16.94 28.46 -33.41
N GLN A 187 -16.17 28.91 -32.41
CA GLN A 187 -16.19 30.29 -31.95
C GLN A 187 -15.69 31.27 -33.03
N VAL A 188 -14.65 30.90 -33.79
CA VAL A 188 -14.13 31.70 -34.91
C VAL A 188 -15.14 31.76 -36.06
N ASP A 189 -15.82 30.64 -36.33
CA ASP A 189 -16.83 30.55 -37.40
C ASP A 189 -18.17 31.21 -36.99
N GLY A 190 -18.32 31.67 -35.75
CA GLY A 190 -19.52 32.34 -35.24
C GLY A 190 -20.71 31.42 -34.95
N ASP A 191 -20.48 30.09 -34.91
CA ASP A 191 -21.53 29.08 -34.64
C ASP A 191 -21.71 28.90 -33.13
N SER A 192 -22.59 29.70 -32.55
CA SER A 192 -22.89 29.63 -31.11
C SER A 192 -23.57 28.31 -30.67
N ALA A 193 -24.28 27.63 -31.59
CA ALA A 193 -24.89 26.35 -31.28
C ALA A 193 -23.83 25.24 -31.14
N ALA A 194 -22.86 25.19 -32.07
CA ALA A 194 -21.74 24.28 -32.00
C ALA A 194 -20.84 24.54 -30.78
N VAL A 195 -20.60 25.84 -30.42
CA VAL A 195 -19.87 26.20 -29.20
C VAL A 195 -20.52 25.61 -27.95
N MET A 196 -21.85 25.74 -27.82
CA MET A 196 -22.59 25.21 -26.67
C MET A 196 -22.55 23.67 -26.64
N ASN A 197 -22.70 23.02 -27.79
CA ASN A 197 -22.60 21.55 -27.87
C ASN A 197 -21.23 21.04 -27.39
N TYR A 198 -20.12 21.60 -27.90
CA TYR A 198 -18.79 21.20 -27.46
C TYR A 198 -18.52 21.50 -25.98
N MET A 199 -19.09 22.58 -25.42
CA MET A 199 -19.00 22.91 -24.00
C MET A 199 -19.66 21.84 -23.12
N MET A 200 -20.79 21.26 -23.58
CA MET A 200 -21.48 20.17 -22.86
C MET A 200 -20.73 18.83 -22.95
N GLU A 201 -19.79 18.70 -23.88
CA GLU A 201 -18.96 17.51 -24.05
C GLU A 201 -17.63 17.54 -23.24
N PHE A 202 -17.47 18.50 -22.34
CA PHE A 202 -16.32 18.53 -21.47
C PHE A 202 -16.46 17.50 -20.34
N TYR A 203 -15.46 16.64 -20.23
CA TYR A 203 -15.32 15.61 -19.17
C TYR A 203 -14.08 15.85 -18.30
N PHE A 204 -13.57 17.10 -18.22
CA PHE A 204 -12.44 17.46 -17.36
C PHE A 204 -12.72 17.15 -15.90
N GLU A 205 -13.96 17.41 -15.43
CA GLU A 205 -14.36 17.08 -14.08
C GLU A 205 -14.38 15.58 -13.82
N SER A 206 -14.84 14.77 -14.80
CA SER A 206 -14.86 13.31 -14.71
C SER A 206 -13.45 12.75 -14.58
N ALA A 207 -12.49 13.28 -15.38
CA ALA A 207 -11.09 12.89 -15.29
C ALA A 207 -10.51 13.17 -13.88
N ALA A 208 -10.78 14.34 -13.31
CA ALA A 208 -10.32 14.73 -11.99
C ALA A 208 -11.04 13.95 -10.87
N MET A 209 -12.36 13.72 -11.02
CA MET A 209 -13.19 13.02 -10.04
C MET A 209 -12.76 11.55 -9.90
N ILE A 210 -12.52 10.84 -11.00
CA ILE A 210 -12.05 9.44 -10.99
C ILE A 210 -10.77 9.34 -10.16
N LEU A 211 -9.78 10.21 -10.41
CA LEU A 211 -8.51 10.22 -9.70
C LEU A 211 -8.66 10.57 -8.22
N THR A 212 -9.55 11.50 -7.90
CA THR A 212 -9.79 11.90 -6.51
C THR A 212 -10.49 10.78 -5.72
N LEU A 213 -11.53 10.16 -6.29
CA LEU A 213 -12.26 9.05 -5.65
C LEU A 213 -11.37 7.83 -5.41
N ILE A 214 -10.53 7.45 -6.39
CA ILE A 214 -9.61 6.35 -6.18
C ILE A 214 -8.56 6.67 -5.12
N THR A 215 -8.14 7.93 -5.01
CA THR A 215 -7.21 8.39 -3.96
C THR A 215 -7.86 8.31 -2.57
N VAL A 216 -9.17 8.58 -2.44
CA VAL A 216 -9.93 8.32 -1.19
C VAL A 216 -9.86 6.84 -0.85
N GLY A 217 -10.17 5.95 -1.80
CA GLY A 217 -10.11 4.51 -1.60
C GLY A 217 -8.73 4.04 -1.13
N LYS A 218 -7.67 4.51 -1.79
CA LYS A 218 -6.27 4.20 -1.41
C LYS A 218 -5.89 4.73 -0.02
N MET A 219 -6.37 5.93 0.34
CA MET A 219 -6.14 6.48 1.68
C MET A 219 -6.83 5.63 2.76
N LEU A 220 -8.08 5.19 2.53
CA LEU A 220 -8.80 4.32 3.46
C LEU A 220 -8.10 2.96 3.61
N GLU A 221 -7.62 2.39 2.51
CA GLU A 221 -6.81 1.16 2.50
C GLU A 221 -5.53 1.33 3.32
N ALA A 222 -4.75 2.39 3.06
CA ALA A 222 -3.51 2.69 3.77
C ALA A 222 -3.76 2.89 5.27
N ARG A 223 -4.81 3.64 5.65
CA ARG A 223 -5.18 3.85 7.04
C ARG A 223 -5.59 2.55 7.76
N SER A 224 -6.27 1.65 7.05
CA SER A 224 -6.63 0.33 7.61
C SER A 224 -5.39 -0.53 7.86
N LYS A 225 -4.44 -0.53 6.92
CA LYS A 225 -3.14 -1.21 7.07
C LYS A 225 -2.33 -0.61 8.22
N GLY A 226 -2.25 0.73 8.30
CA GLY A 226 -1.54 1.43 9.35
C GLY A 226 -1.99 1.05 10.76
N LYS A 227 -3.30 0.90 11.00
CA LYS A 227 -3.81 0.45 12.30
C LYS A 227 -3.31 -0.95 12.70
N THR A 228 -3.21 -1.87 11.76
CA THR A 228 -2.66 -3.21 12.01
C THR A 228 -1.17 -3.14 12.34
N THR A 229 -0.45 -2.31 11.62
CA THR A 229 0.99 -2.07 11.84
C THR A 229 1.26 -1.40 13.19
N ASP A 230 0.40 -0.46 13.63
CA ASP A 230 0.52 0.19 14.93
C ASP A 230 0.34 -0.80 16.10
N ALA A 231 -0.56 -1.79 15.95
CA ALA A 231 -0.71 -2.86 16.94
C ALA A 231 0.56 -3.71 17.06
N LEU A 232 1.19 -4.06 15.93
CA LEU A 232 2.47 -4.77 15.92
C LEU A 232 3.58 -3.96 16.57
N LYS A 233 3.69 -2.65 16.27
CA LYS A 233 4.64 -1.74 16.91
C LYS A 233 4.45 -1.67 18.42
N SER A 234 3.21 -1.69 18.88
CA SER A 234 2.91 -1.68 20.32
C SER A 234 3.43 -2.94 21.01
N LEU A 235 3.34 -4.10 20.37
CA LEU A 235 3.94 -5.34 20.88
C LEU A 235 5.48 -5.29 20.88
N MET A 236 6.09 -4.76 19.82
CA MET A 236 7.55 -4.62 19.73
C MET A 236 8.12 -3.68 20.82
N LYS A 237 7.39 -2.63 21.19
CA LYS A 237 7.78 -1.70 22.27
C LYS A 237 7.83 -2.33 23.65
N LEU A 238 7.22 -3.50 23.86
CA LEU A 238 7.30 -4.23 25.12
C LEU A 238 8.65 -4.88 25.34
N ALA A 239 9.41 -5.16 24.27
CA ALA A 239 10.73 -5.73 24.36
C ALA A 239 11.73 -4.68 24.87
N PRO A 240 12.49 -4.96 25.93
CA PRO A 240 13.55 -4.07 26.40
C PRO A 240 14.69 -4.03 25.37
N LYS A 241 15.34 -2.87 25.25
CA LYS A 241 16.47 -2.67 24.33
C LYS A 241 17.80 -3.11 24.90
N THR A 242 17.88 -3.33 26.21
CA THR A 242 19.08 -3.71 26.95
C THR A 242 18.77 -4.82 27.95
N ALA A 243 19.77 -5.61 28.28
CA ALA A 243 19.73 -6.62 29.34
C ALA A 243 20.92 -6.42 30.30
N ILE A 244 20.73 -6.79 31.57
CA ILE A 244 21.81 -6.86 32.54
C ILE A 244 22.27 -8.30 32.61
N VAL A 245 23.48 -8.56 32.10
CA VAL A 245 24.07 -9.90 32.03
C VAL A 245 25.22 -10.01 33.00
N LEU A 246 25.36 -11.17 33.67
CA LEU A 246 26.47 -11.49 34.52
C LEU A 246 27.65 -12.01 33.67
N ARG A 247 28.75 -11.26 33.60
CA ARG A 247 30.00 -11.68 32.95
C ARG A 247 31.10 -11.64 33.97
N SER A 248 31.72 -12.78 34.28
CA SER A 248 32.79 -12.92 35.29
C SER A 248 32.34 -12.35 36.68
N ASP A 249 31.13 -12.70 37.12
CA ASP A 249 30.49 -12.23 38.35
C ASP A 249 30.26 -10.71 38.48
N GLN A 250 30.36 -9.97 37.37
CA GLN A 250 30.03 -8.56 37.31
C GLN A 250 28.80 -8.34 36.44
N GLU A 251 27.89 -7.49 36.92
CA GLU A 251 26.73 -7.08 36.15
C GLU A 251 27.13 -6.07 35.07
N VAL A 252 26.88 -6.41 33.81
CA VAL A 252 27.13 -5.56 32.66
C VAL A 252 25.85 -5.33 31.88
N THR A 253 25.53 -4.09 31.65
CA THR A 253 24.41 -3.75 30.75
C THR A 253 24.86 -3.86 29.32
N VAL A 254 24.20 -4.74 28.56
CA VAL A 254 24.47 -4.98 27.13
C VAL A 254 23.23 -4.72 26.29
N PRO A 255 23.38 -4.31 25.03
CA PRO A 255 22.28 -4.34 24.07
C PRO A 255 21.69 -5.75 23.96
N ILE A 256 20.36 -5.83 23.72
CA ILE A 256 19.65 -7.13 23.68
C ILE A 256 20.23 -8.08 22.60
N GLU A 257 20.75 -7.52 21.52
CA GLU A 257 21.36 -8.26 20.41
C GLU A 257 22.66 -8.96 20.81
N GLN A 258 23.29 -8.56 21.90
CA GLN A 258 24.53 -9.14 22.41
C GLN A 258 24.32 -10.21 23.49
N VAL A 259 23.06 -10.51 23.80
CA VAL A 259 22.71 -11.61 24.70
C VAL A 259 22.73 -12.92 23.92
N HIS A 260 23.44 -13.91 24.45
CA HIS A 260 23.55 -15.23 23.84
C HIS A 260 22.83 -16.28 24.68
N LYS A 261 22.46 -17.37 24.03
CA LYS A 261 21.91 -18.54 24.73
C LYS A 261 22.91 -19.07 25.75
N GLY A 262 22.50 -19.27 27.00
CA GLY A 262 23.32 -19.67 28.12
C GLY A 262 23.89 -18.50 28.94
N ASP A 263 23.70 -17.25 28.51
CA ASP A 263 24.05 -16.09 29.35
C ASP A 263 23.17 -16.03 30.56
N ILE A 264 23.74 -15.66 31.71
CA ILE A 264 22.96 -15.41 32.93
C ILE A 264 22.63 -13.94 32.99
N PHE A 265 21.33 -13.66 33.07
CA PHE A 265 20.83 -12.29 33.21
C PHE A 265 20.04 -12.09 34.49
N VAL A 266 20.02 -10.86 34.96
CA VAL A 266 19.35 -10.45 36.21
C VAL A 266 18.18 -9.53 35.91
N VAL A 267 17.08 -9.72 36.64
CA VAL A 267 15.89 -8.88 36.53
C VAL A 267 15.44 -8.45 37.91
N ARG A 268 15.38 -7.12 38.10
CA ARG A 268 14.96 -6.49 39.36
C ARG A 268 13.44 -6.24 39.36
N PRO A 269 12.83 -6.00 40.52
CA PRO A 269 11.43 -5.59 40.60
C PRO A 269 11.14 -4.36 39.74
N GLY A 270 10.08 -4.43 38.93
CA GLY A 270 9.68 -3.40 37.97
C GLY A 270 10.35 -3.44 36.62
N GLU A 271 11.36 -4.31 36.41
CA GLU A 271 12.04 -4.45 35.12
C GLU A 271 11.34 -5.47 34.23
N ASN A 272 11.44 -5.25 32.91
CA ASN A 272 10.99 -6.21 31.90
C ASN A 272 12.02 -7.32 31.71
N ILE A 273 11.56 -8.55 31.53
CA ILE A 273 12.39 -9.71 31.23
C ILE A 273 12.90 -9.56 29.79
N PRO A 274 14.26 -9.56 29.58
CA PRO A 274 14.85 -9.21 28.28
C PRO A 274 14.71 -10.31 27.22
N VAL A 275 14.91 -11.58 27.63
CA VAL A 275 14.87 -12.75 26.74
C VAL A 275 14.17 -13.91 27.44
N ASP A 276 13.79 -14.95 26.68
CA ASP A 276 13.22 -16.14 27.31
C ASP A 276 14.30 -16.90 28.08
N GLY A 277 13.98 -17.32 29.28
CA GLY A 277 14.92 -17.99 30.17
C GLY A 277 14.29 -18.95 31.17
N VAL A 278 15.16 -19.54 31.99
CA VAL A 278 14.79 -20.36 33.16
C VAL A 278 15.35 -19.66 34.39
N ILE A 279 14.56 -19.52 35.44
CA ILE A 279 15.03 -18.96 36.72
C ILE A 279 16.00 -19.98 37.36
N ILE A 280 17.23 -19.53 37.64
CA ILE A 280 18.23 -20.33 38.34
C ILE A 280 18.34 -19.99 39.84
N GLU A 281 17.97 -18.72 40.21
CA GLU A 281 18.00 -18.25 41.59
C GLU A 281 16.94 -17.18 41.81
N GLY A 282 16.27 -17.22 42.94
CA GLY A 282 15.27 -16.25 43.35
C GLY A 282 13.84 -16.71 43.13
N THR A 283 12.89 -15.89 43.61
CA THR A 283 11.45 -16.08 43.42
C THR A 283 10.81 -14.74 43.15
N SER A 284 9.79 -14.70 42.31
CA SER A 284 9.05 -13.46 42.03
C SER A 284 7.66 -13.72 41.50
N ALA A 285 6.79 -12.73 41.64
CA ALA A 285 5.55 -12.65 40.90
C ALA A 285 5.81 -11.96 39.55
N VAL A 286 5.53 -12.65 38.45
CA VAL A 286 5.75 -12.14 37.07
C VAL A 286 4.40 -11.84 36.42
N ASN A 287 4.27 -10.62 35.91
CA ASN A 287 3.10 -10.22 35.14
C ASN A 287 3.29 -10.61 33.67
N GLU A 288 2.55 -11.61 33.22
CA GLU A 288 2.56 -12.14 31.86
C GLU A 288 1.42 -11.60 31.00
N SER A 289 0.67 -10.60 31.46
CA SER A 289 -0.56 -10.09 30.81
C SER A 289 -0.31 -9.59 29.38
N ALA A 290 0.89 -9.12 29.07
CA ALA A 290 1.26 -8.67 27.75
C ALA A 290 1.23 -9.80 26.68
N LEU A 291 1.46 -11.06 27.12
CA LEU A 291 1.50 -12.23 26.25
C LEU A 291 0.24 -13.09 26.38
N THR A 292 -0.27 -13.26 27.59
CA THR A 292 -1.39 -14.16 27.91
C THR A 292 -2.74 -13.44 27.95
N GLY A 293 -2.75 -12.15 28.20
CA GLY A 293 -3.95 -11.34 28.46
C GLY A 293 -4.48 -11.48 29.89
N GLU A 294 -3.89 -12.32 30.76
CA GLU A 294 -4.30 -12.52 32.14
C GLU A 294 -3.60 -11.48 33.06
N SER A 295 -4.40 -10.68 33.79
CA SER A 295 -3.87 -9.57 34.61
C SER A 295 -3.33 -10.05 35.95
N ILE A 296 -3.52 -11.29 36.37
CA ILE A 296 -3.06 -11.82 37.63
C ILE A 296 -1.60 -12.26 37.48
N PRO A 297 -0.67 -11.70 38.30
CA PRO A 297 0.72 -12.14 38.27
C PRO A 297 0.87 -13.61 38.67
N VAL A 298 1.81 -14.28 38.03
CA VAL A 298 2.11 -15.69 38.30
C VAL A 298 3.36 -15.79 39.15
N ASP A 299 3.26 -16.52 40.27
CA ASP A 299 4.43 -16.79 41.10
C ASP A 299 5.38 -17.74 40.39
N LYS A 300 6.65 -17.37 40.33
CA LYS A 300 7.73 -18.10 39.67
C LYS A 300 8.89 -18.33 40.63
N ALA A 301 9.47 -19.51 40.57
CA ALA A 301 10.60 -19.95 41.41
C ALA A 301 11.71 -20.56 40.55
N ALA A 302 12.81 -20.94 41.17
CA ALA A 302 13.92 -21.60 40.47
C ALA A 302 13.44 -22.87 39.74
N GLY A 303 13.77 -22.98 38.46
CA GLY A 303 13.32 -24.02 37.53
C GLY A 303 12.16 -23.62 36.64
N ASP A 304 11.45 -22.51 36.92
CA ASP A 304 10.34 -22.03 36.11
C ASP A 304 10.81 -21.23 34.88
N LEU A 305 10.01 -21.32 33.82
CA LEU A 305 10.23 -20.55 32.58
C LEU A 305 9.73 -19.13 32.72
N VAL A 306 10.49 -18.18 32.17
CA VAL A 306 10.11 -16.79 32.01
C VAL A 306 10.21 -16.37 30.53
N SER A 307 9.34 -15.50 30.12
CA SER A 307 9.22 -15.06 28.73
C SER A 307 9.64 -13.61 28.57
N ALA A 308 10.26 -13.31 27.43
CA ALA A 308 10.60 -11.93 27.05
C ALA A 308 9.38 -11.00 27.08
N ALA A 309 9.61 -9.73 27.45
CA ALA A 309 8.57 -8.67 27.55
C ALA A 309 7.54 -8.85 28.66
N THR A 310 7.67 -9.85 29.54
CA THR A 310 6.90 -9.92 30.79
C THR A 310 7.57 -9.07 31.87
N VAL A 311 6.82 -8.66 32.90
CA VAL A 311 7.30 -7.72 33.92
C VAL A 311 7.52 -8.44 35.25
N ASN A 312 8.72 -8.34 35.78
CA ASN A 312 9.03 -8.80 37.13
C ASN A 312 8.45 -7.82 38.17
N GLN A 313 7.54 -8.29 39.03
CA GLN A 313 6.84 -7.38 39.98
C GLN A 313 7.45 -7.28 41.38
N SER A 314 8.00 -8.35 41.90
CA SER A 314 8.31 -8.37 43.32
C SER A 314 9.75 -8.74 43.70
N GLY A 315 10.23 -9.90 43.27
CA GLY A 315 11.51 -10.43 43.73
C GLY A 315 12.67 -10.11 42.76
N PHE A 316 13.88 -10.38 43.25
CA PHE A 316 15.07 -10.39 42.42
C PHE A 316 15.26 -11.81 41.86
N ILE A 317 15.41 -11.93 40.57
CA ILE A 317 15.60 -13.23 39.92
C ILE A 317 16.84 -13.21 39.03
N LYS A 318 17.59 -14.32 39.02
CA LYS A 318 18.63 -14.63 38.06
C LYS A 318 18.13 -15.71 37.12
N CYS A 319 18.27 -15.51 35.83
CA CYS A 319 17.77 -16.40 34.80
C CYS A 319 18.89 -16.77 33.83
N GLU A 320 18.84 -17.98 33.32
CA GLU A 320 19.67 -18.44 32.19
C GLU A 320 18.89 -18.28 30.89
N ALA A 321 19.47 -17.61 29.89
CA ALA A 321 18.85 -17.38 28.60
C ALA A 321 18.71 -18.69 27.81
N THR A 322 17.48 -19.05 27.46
CA THR A 322 17.18 -20.26 26.68
C THR A 322 16.88 -19.98 25.22
N ARG A 323 16.22 -18.84 24.94
CA ARG A 323 15.93 -18.35 23.58
C ARG A 323 16.24 -16.87 23.51
N VAL A 324 16.91 -16.47 22.42
CA VAL A 324 17.38 -15.10 22.19
C VAL A 324 17.03 -14.63 20.79
N GLY A 325 16.98 -13.33 20.56
CA GLY A 325 16.74 -12.73 19.25
C GLY A 325 15.41 -13.14 18.62
N GLU A 326 15.45 -13.67 17.41
CA GLU A 326 14.23 -14.08 16.65
C GLU A 326 13.53 -15.33 17.23
N ASP A 327 14.23 -16.12 18.06
CA ASP A 327 13.69 -17.33 18.66
C ASP A 327 12.90 -17.07 19.94
N THR A 328 12.87 -15.84 20.46
CA THR A 328 12.07 -15.51 21.66
C THR A 328 10.58 -15.65 21.39
N THR A 329 9.83 -16.01 22.44
CA THR A 329 8.38 -16.15 22.38
C THR A 329 7.70 -14.91 21.80
N LEU A 330 8.12 -13.71 22.23
CA LEU A 330 7.61 -12.44 21.70
C LEU A 330 7.89 -12.30 20.20
N SER A 331 9.13 -12.57 19.76
CA SER A 331 9.50 -12.48 18.34
C SER A 331 8.69 -13.45 17.47
N GLN A 332 8.42 -14.66 17.96
CA GLN A 332 7.59 -15.64 17.28
C GLN A 332 6.11 -15.19 17.20
N ILE A 333 5.57 -14.57 18.25
CA ILE A 333 4.21 -14.00 18.24
C ILE A 333 4.14 -12.86 17.22
N ILE A 334 5.09 -11.92 17.24
CA ILE A 334 5.17 -10.82 16.27
C ILE A 334 5.21 -11.35 14.85
N LYS A 335 6.03 -12.39 14.58
CA LYS A 335 6.12 -13.04 13.28
C LYS A 335 4.80 -13.69 12.86
N MET A 336 4.16 -14.45 13.75
CA MET A 336 2.86 -15.08 13.45
C MET A 336 1.77 -14.05 13.16
N VAL A 337 1.70 -12.95 13.91
CA VAL A 337 0.73 -11.87 13.69
C VAL A 337 1.05 -11.12 12.38
N SER A 338 2.33 -10.89 12.10
CA SER A 338 2.77 -10.28 10.84
C SER A 338 2.41 -11.16 9.64
N ASP A 339 2.66 -12.46 9.72
CA ASP A 339 2.35 -13.41 8.66
C ASP A 339 0.82 -13.55 8.46
N ALA A 340 0.06 -13.56 9.56
CA ALA A 340 -1.40 -13.55 9.51
C ALA A 340 -1.96 -12.26 8.87
N ALA A 341 -1.39 -11.11 9.22
CA ALA A 341 -1.75 -9.81 8.63
C ALA A 341 -1.31 -9.69 7.17
N ALA A 342 -0.23 -10.35 6.79
CA ALA A 342 0.26 -10.42 5.42
C ALA A 342 -0.54 -11.39 4.54
N THR A 343 -1.17 -12.41 5.14
CA THR A 343 -2.06 -13.32 4.42
C THR A 343 -3.29 -12.56 3.93
N LYS A 344 -3.41 -12.42 2.61
CA LYS A 344 -4.57 -11.79 1.99
C LYS A 344 -5.85 -12.47 2.45
N ALA A 345 -6.79 -11.69 2.94
CA ALA A 345 -8.14 -12.18 3.14
C ALA A 345 -8.64 -12.85 1.84
N PRO A 346 -9.33 -13.99 1.90
CA PRO A 346 -9.84 -14.71 0.72
C PRO A 346 -10.60 -13.80 -0.26
N ILE A 347 -11.29 -12.80 0.27
CA ILE A 347 -12.04 -11.81 -0.52
C ILE A 347 -11.12 -10.92 -1.37
N ALA A 348 -9.94 -10.57 -0.89
CA ALA A 348 -8.97 -9.78 -1.67
C ALA A 348 -8.39 -10.58 -2.84
N LYS A 349 -8.14 -11.89 -2.64
CA LYS A 349 -7.71 -12.81 -3.72
C LYS A 349 -8.78 -12.95 -4.80
N ILE A 350 -10.06 -12.97 -4.43
CA ILE A 350 -11.19 -13.01 -5.36
C ILE A 350 -11.27 -11.70 -6.13
N ALA A 351 -11.19 -10.55 -5.47
CA ALA A 351 -11.22 -9.24 -6.10
C ALA A 351 -10.08 -9.08 -7.12
N ASP A 352 -8.87 -9.54 -6.81
CA ASP A 352 -7.73 -9.52 -7.71
C ASP A 352 -7.95 -10.41 -8.95
N ARG A 353 -8.50 -11.61 -8.75
CA ARG A 353 -8.81 -12.52 -9.87
C ARG A 353 -9.89 -11.94 -10.78
N VAL A 354 -10.94 -11.36 -10.19
CA VAL A 354 -12.02 -10.68 -10.93
C VAL A 354 -11.44 -9.50 -11.72
N SER A 355 -10.62 -8.65 -11.11
CA SER A 355 -9.99 -7.51 -11.79
C SER A 355 -9.10 -7.97 -12.96
N GLY A 356 -8.36 -9.06 -12.80
CA GLY A 356 -7.51 -9.61 -13.85
C GLY A 356 -8.26 -10.08 -15.12
N ILE A 357 -9.55 -10.45 -14.99
CA ILE A 357 -10.42 -10.82 -16.10
C ILE A 357 -11.23 -9.61 -16.56
N PHE A 358 -11.76 -8.86 -15.63
CA PHE A 358 -12.68 -7.75 -15.86
C PHE A 358 -12.02 -6.61 -16.67
N VAL A 359 -10.80 -6.20 -16.30
CA VAL A 359 -10.11 -5.09 -16.99
C VAL A 359 -9.87 -5.38 -18.47
N PRO A 360 -9.30 -6.55 -18.86
CA PRO A 360 -9.19 -6.91 -20.29
C PRO A 360 -10.55 -6.98 -20.99
N ALA A 361 -11.57 -7.54 -20.34
CA ALA A 361 -12.91 -7.64 -20.90
C ALA A 361 -13.50 -6.25 -21.21
N VAL A 362 -13.42 -5.32 -20.27
CA VAL A 362 -13.93 -3.94 -20.43
C VAL A 362 -13.17 -3.21 -21.54
N ILE A 363 -11.84 -3.34 -21.62
CA ILE A 363 -11.03 -2.76 -22.70
C ILE A 363 -11.47 -3.33 -24.05
N THR A 364 -11.68 -4.64 -24.13
CA THR A 364 -12.13 -5.30 -25.38
C THR A 364 -13.51 -4.80 -25.80
N ILE A 365 -14.46 -4.72 -24.86
CA ILE A 365 -15.82 -4.19 -25.14
C ILE A 365 -15.71 -2.74 -25.64
N ALA A 366 -14.93 -1.90 -24.99
CA ALA A 366 -14.75 -0.50 -25.39
C ALA A 366 -14.19 -0.38 -26.82
N ILE A 367 -13.18 -1.19 -27.18
CA ILE A 367 -12.60 -1.22 -28.53
C ILE A 367 -13.63 -1.69 -29.55
N VAL A 368 -14.34 -2.79 -29.27
CA VAL A 368 -15.38 -3.35 -30.15
C VAL A 368 -16.51 -2.34 -30.35
N THR A 369 -16.99 -1.68 -29.30
CA THR A 369 -18.02 -0.65 -29.37
C THR A 369 -17.56 0.52 -30.27
N THR A 370 -16.32 1.01 -30.08
CA THR A 370 -15.75 2.06 -30.94
C THR A 370 -15.76 1.65 -32.40
N ILE A 371 -15.28 0.43 -32.70
CA ILE A 371 -15.23 -0.08 -34.09
C ILE A 371 -16.63 -0.18 -34.67
N ILE A 372 -17.62 -0.72 -33.97
CA ILE A 372 -19.00 -0.84 -34.45
C ILE A 372 -19.59 0.53 -34.79
N TRP A 373 -19.43 1.53 -33.93
CA TRP A 373 -19.96 2.87 -34.18
C TRP A 373 -19.27 3.58 -35.36
N LEU A 374 -17.96 3.35 -35.54
CA LEU A 374 -17.24 3.85 -36.74
C LEU A 374 -17.75 3.18 -38.03
N LEU A 375 -17.99 1.88 -37.99
CA LEU A 375 -18.53 1.14 -39.15
C LEU A 375 -19.97 1.54 -39.50
N THR A 376 -20.77 2.00 -38.53
CA THR A 376 -22.12 2.51 -38.76
C THR A 376 -22.13 3.98 -39.25
N GLY A 377 -20.96 4.58 -39.51
CA GLY A 377 -20.83 5.90 -40.10
C GLY A 377 -20.95 7.06 -39.11
N HIS A 378 -20.85 6.81 -37.83
CA HIS A 378 -20.83 7.87 -36.84
C HIS A 378 -19.43 8.47 -36.72
N GLU A 379 -19.36 9.73 -36.34
CA GLU A 379 -18.11 10.44 -36.12
C GLU A 379 -17.27 9.79 -35.00
N PHE A 380 -15.94 9.88 -35.14
CA PHE A 380 -15.00 9.29 -34.17
C PHE A 380 -15.29 9.77 -32.74
N GLY A 381 -15.72 11.01 -32.59
CA GLY A 381 -16.10 11.60 -31.31
C GLY A 381 -17.26 10.88 -30.62
N TYR A 382 -18.32 10.63 -31.35
CA TYR A 382 -19.47 9.90 -30.83
C TYR A 382 -19.10 8.45 -30.44
N ALA A 383 -18.36 7.76 -31.32
CA ALA A 383 -17.90 6.41 -31.06
C ALA A 383 -17.03 6.32 -29.80
N LEU A 384 -16.15 7.30 -29.57
CA LEU A 384 -15.29 7.37 -28.40
C LEU A 384 -16.09 7.71 -27.12
N ALA A 385 -17.05 8.65 -27.19
CA ALA A 385 -17.91 9.01 -26.05
C ALA A 385 -18.74 7.83 -25.54
N VAL A 386 -19.34 7.06 -26.46
CA VAL A 386 -20.10 5.84 -26.12
C VAL A 386 -19.17 4.77 -25.52
N SER A 387 -17.98 4.57 -26.09
CA SER A 387 -16.97 3.65 -25.56
C SER A 387 -16.50 4.04 -24.16
N TYR A 388 -16.33 5.34 -23.92
CA TYR A 388 -15.95 5.88 -22.62
C TYR A 388 -16.98 5.55 -21.52
N THR A 389 -18.29 5.57 -21.84
CA THR A 389 -19.31 5.19 -20.85
C THR A 389 -19.15 3.76 -20.38
N HIS A 390 -18.72 2.84 -21.24
CA HIS A 390 -18.43 1.46 -20.87
C HIS A 390 -17.18 1.32 -19.98
N LEU A 391 -16.18 2.20 -20.14
CA LEU A 391 -15.00 2.24 -19.27
C LEU A 391 -15.32 2.77 -17.85
N THR A 392 -16.33 3.65 -17.72
CA THR A 392 -16.65 4.35 -16.46
C THR A 392 -17.88 3.80 -15.73
N LEU A 393 -18.74 3.02 -16.38
CA LEU A 393 -19.94 2.43 -15.79
C LEU A 393 -19.71 1.67 -14.48
N PRO A 394 -18.59 0.94 -14.27
CA PRO A 394 -18.32 0.26 -13.01
C PRO A 394 -18.08 1.19 -11.82
N THR A 395 -17.82 2.47 -12.06
CA THR A 395 -17.48 3.44 -11.00
C THR A 395 -18.68 4.26 -10.52
N LYS A 396 -19.86 4.10 -11.16
CA LYS A 396 -21.07 4.87 -10.87
C LYS A 396 -22.14 4.14 -10.03
N ARG A 397 -21.82 2.95 -9.49
CA ARG A 397 -22.72 2.23 -8.56
C ARG A 397 -22.15 2.07 -7.18
#